data_a39962bca9c2a214295d3ebbf02af61f
#
_entry.id   a39962bca9c2a214295d3ebbf02af61f
#
_cell.length_a   1.000
_cell.length_b   1.000
_cell.length_c   1.000
_cell.angle_alpha   90.00
_cell.angle_beta   90.00
_cell.angle_gamma   90.00
#
_symmetry.space_group_name_H-M   'P 1'
#
loop_
_entity.id
_entity.type
_entity.pdbx_description
1 polymer ?
#
loop_
_entity_poly.entity_id
_entity_poly.type
_entity_poly.pdbx_seq_one_letter_code
_entity_poly.pdbx_strand_id
1 'polypeptide(L)'
;MTIQLSDRFTYGKLIRFTLPTIAMMILTSIYSIVDGFFVSNFAGKLPFSAVNLIMPFLMILATVGFMFGTGGTAIVSNTYGSGDINKANRYFSLFVYFSFAIGVLLGIAGIIFLRPIASLLGAEGELLEHCVIYGRIILAALPFMVLQLLFQSFFVAAEKPRLGLWVTLAAGVTNMVLDAVLVLLLPQEYKLAGAALATAFSQVVGGVVPLIYFFRKNDSILRLGKTEFYGKAIIKACTNGSSEFMSNVSMSLVGILYNIQLLHFAGESGVAAYGVIMYVSMIFSATFIGYSIGTAPIIGFHNGAGNHGELNSILKKSIKMLIIFGFLMLAASQLLAYPLARLFVGYDRELQDMTVNGLRIFSFSFPLMGFAIFGSGFFTALNDGLTSALISFLRTMIFQGGAVLLLPMFLDIDGIWLAIVVAEFTAVVFTVIFMIAKRKKYHY
;
A
#
# COMPACT_ATOMS: atom_id res chain seq x y z
N MET A 1 6.21 -28.89 4.54
CA MET A 1 6.40 -28.72 3.09
C MET A 1 6.34 -27.25 2.77
N THR A 2 7.37 -26.72 2.12
CA THR A 2 7.39 -25.36 1.55
C THR A 2 6.47 -25.34 0.33
N ILE A 3 5.55 -24.39 0.26
CA ILE A 3 4.66 -24.20 -0.91
C ILE A 3 5.48 -23.48 -1.99
N GLN A 4 5.53 -24.07 -3.18
CA GLN A 4 6.24 -23.52 -4.35
C GLN A 4 5.27 -22.82 -5.32
N LEU A 5 5.76 -21.86 -6.11
CA LEU A 5 4.95 -21.18 -7.13
C LEU A 5 4.41 -22.14 -8.20
N SER A 6 5.13 -23.23 -8.45
CA SER A 6 4.76 -24.27 -9.42
C SER A 6 3.67 -25.25 -8.93
N ASP A 7 3.29 -25.19 -7.66
CA ASP A 7 2.30 -26.09 -7.07
C ASP A 7 0.90 -25.85 -7.68
N ARG A 8 0.06 -26.90 -7.60
CA ARG A 8 -1.39 -26.72 -7.74
C ARG A 8 -1.96 -26.11 -6.47
N PHE A 9 -2.67 -24.98 -6.62
CA PHE A 9 -3.20 -24.25 -5.49
C PHE A 9 -4.65 -24.65 -5.17
N THR A 10 -4.82 -25.36 -4.04
CA THR A 10 -6.13 -25.49 -3.39
C THR A 10 -6.45 -24.23 -2.57
N TYR A 11 -7.69 -24.03 -2.14
CA TYR A 11 -8.06 -22.93 -1.24
C TYR A 11 -7.16 -22.84 0.00
N GLY A 12 -6.91 -23.99 0.66
CA GLY A 12 -6.06 -24.03 1.85
C GLY A 12 -4.60 -23.66 1.57
N LYS A 13 -4.03 -24.12 0.43
CA LYS A 13 -2.67 -23.73 0.03
C LYS A 13 -2.60 -22.24 -0.30
N LEU A 14 -3.59 -21.73 -1.02
CA LEU A 14 -3.64 -20.32 -1.41
C LEU A 14 -3.70 -19.41 -0.18
N ILE A 15 -4.59 -19.70 0.79
CA ILE A 15 -4.67 -18.96 2.06
C ILE A 15 -3.35 -19.07 2.83
N ARG A 16 -2.80 -20.28 2.98
CA ARG A 16 -1.56 -20.49 3.74
C ARG A 16 -0.35 -19.76 3.14
N PHE A 17 -0.33 -19.60 1.83
CA PHE A 17 0.72 -18.89 1.12
C PHE A 17 0.56 -17.37 1.21
N THR A 18 -0.69 -16.86 1.09
CA THR A 18 -0.98 -15.41 1.10
C THR A 18 -1.13 -14.81 2.49
N LEU A 19 -1.49 -15.63 3.50
CA LEU A 19 -1.72 -15.15 4.87
C LEU A 19 -0.54 -14.37 5.48
N PRO A 20 0.73 -14.79 5.31
CA PRO A 20 1.85 -13.99 5.79
C PRO A 20 1.93 -12.60 5.13
N THR A 21 1.59 -12.50 3.85
CA THR A 21 1.60 -11.23 3.13
C THR A 21 0.44 -10.33 3.57
N ILE A 22 -0.73 -10.91 3.82
CA ILE A 22 -1.88 -10.20 4.42
C ILE A 22 -1.49 -9.65 5.79
N ALA A 23 -0.91 -10.51 6.66
CA ALA A 23 -0.46 -10.10 7.98
C ALA A 23 0.60 -8.99 7.91
N MET A 24 1.53 -9.07 6.95
CA MET A 24 2.56 -8.06 6.70
C MET A 24 1.92 -6.69 6.37
N MET A 25 0.92 -6.65 5.50
CA MET A 25 0.24 -5.41 5.14
C MET A 25 -0.58 -4.83 6.31
N ILE A 26 -1.28 -5.66 7.07
CA ILE A 26 -2.01 -5.25 8.27
C ILE A 26 -1.04 -4.67 9.31
N LEU A 27 0.07 -5.34 9.58
CA LEU A 27 1.09 -4.86 10.51
C LEU A 27 1.66 -3.50 10.08
N THR A 28 1.96 -3.34 8.79
CA THR A 28 2.42 -2.05 8.25
C THR A 28 1.41 -0.94 8.51
N SER A 29 0.11 -1.21 8.36
CA SER A 29 -0.96 -0.27 8.68
C SER A 29 -1.00 0.08 10.17
N ILE A 30 -0.85 -0.93 11.04
CA ILE A 30 -0.83 -0.73 12.50
C ILE A 30 0.37 0.13 12.92
N TYR A 31 1.56 -0.10 12.36
CA TYR A 31 2.74 0.71 12.67
C TYR A 31 2.53 2.19 12.36
N SER A 32 1.95 2.48 11.19
CA SER A 32 1.67 3.88 10.80
C SER A 32 0.71 4.57 11.77
N ILE A 33 -0.27 3.83 12.32
CA ILE A 33 -1.20 4.34 13.34
C ILE A 33 -0.47 4.61 14.65
N VAL A 34 0.41 3.69 15.09
CA VAL A 34 1.18 3.81 16.34
C VAL A 34 2.18 4.96 16.26
N ASP A 35 2.90 5.09 15.14
CA ASP A 35 3.83 6.23 14.91
C ASP A 35 3.08 7.57 15.00
N GLY A 36 1.95 7.70 14.30
CA GLY A 36 1.10 8.88 14.40
C GLY A 36 0.61 9.18 15.84
N PHE A 37 0.31 8.14 16.62
CA PHE A 37 -0.06 8.27 18.02
C PHE A 37 1.08 8.85 18.86
N PHE A 38 2.32 8.37 18.71
CA PHE A 38 3.47 8.89 19.43
C PHE A 38 3.74 10.36 19.07
N VAL A 39 3.74 10.69 17.78
CA VAL A 39 3.99 12.07 17.36
C VAL A 39 2.90 13.02 17.87
N SER A 40 1.63 12.66 17.74
CA SER A 40 0.51 13.54 18.13
C SER A 40 0.46 13.79 19.64
N ASN A 41 0.72 12.76 20.46
CA ASN A 41 0.56 12.87 21.91
C ASN A 41 1.81 13.39 22.63
N PHE A 42 2.99 13.16 22.10
CA PHE A 42 4.24 13.46 22.81
C PHE A 42 5.13 14.51 22.15
N ALA A 43 5.11 14.63 20.81
CA ALA A 43 5.86 15.69 20.13
C ALA A 43 5.09 17.02 20.09
N GLY A 44 3.75 16.98 20.02
CA GLY A 44 2.86 18.13 20.08
C GLY A 44 2.12 18.42 18.78
N LYS A 45 1.20 19.39 18.83
CA LYS A 45 0.28 19.70 17.73
C LYS A 45 1.00 20.19 16.46
N LEU A 46 1.96 21.10 16.61
CA LEU A 46 2.67 21.70 15.47
C LEU A 46 3.59 20.68 14.76
N PRO A 47 4.42 19.88 15.46
CA PRO A 47 5.15 18.76 14.89
C PRO A 47 4.25 17.74 14.18
N PHE A 48 3.12 17.38 14.76
CA PHE A 48 2.17 16.46 14.16
C PHE A 48 1.57 17.00 12.87
N SER A 49 1.24 18.31 12.85
CA SER A 49 0.78 19.00 11.64
C SER A 49 1.84 19.01 10.55
N ALA A 50 3.12 19.22 10.91
CA ALA A 50 4.23 19.16 9.96
C ALA A 50 4.39 17.78 9.31
N VAL A 51 4.30 16.71 10.11
CA VAL A 51 4.34 15.33 9.59
C VAL A 51 3.21 15.10 8.59
N ASN A 52 1.97 15.45 8.95
CA ASN A 52 0.81 15.24 8.07
C ASN A 52 0.91 16.04 6.76
N LEU A 53 1.50 17.24 6.82
CA LEU A 53 1.65 18.10 5.65
C LEU A 53 2.70 17.56 4.66
N ILE A 54 3.83 17.03 5.16
CA ILE A 54 4.94 16.58 4.30
C ILE A 54 4.83 15.11 3.89
N MET A 55 4.08 14.28 4.64
CA MET A 55 3.94 12.84 4.40
C MET A 55 3.48 12.48 2.97
N PRO A 56 2.47 13.15 2.36
CA PRO A 56 2.08 12.83 0.98
C PRO A 56 3.23 12.94 -0.01
N PHE A 57 4.07 13.97 0.11
CA PHE A 57 5.25 14.13 -0.72
C PHE A 57 6.26 12.99 -0.53
N LEU A 58 6.57 12.64 0.72
CA LEU A 58 7.48 11.53 1.05
C LEU A 58 6.97 10.19 0.53
N MET A 59 5.66 9.94 0.66
CA MET A 59 5.02 8.72 0.16
C MET A 59 5.04 8.61 -1.36
N ILE A 60 4.83 9.71 -2.09
CA ILE A 60 4.94 9.73 -3.55
C ILE A 60 6.35 9.27 -3.98
N LEU A 61 7.41 9.78 -3.35
CA LEU A 61 8.78 9.37 -3.66
C LEU A 61 9.03 7.88 -3.32
N ALA A 62 8.51 7.42 -2.18
CA ALA A 62 8.64 6.03 -1.74
C ALA A 62 7.86 5.04 -2.63
N THR A 63 6.80 5.48 -3.30
CA THR A 63 5.97 4.63 -4.18
C THR A 63 6.79 3.97 -5.30
N VAL A 64 7.95 4.51 -5.65
CA VAL A 64 8.91 3.87 -6.56
C VAL A 64 9.26 2.46 -6.07
N GLY A 65 9.36 2.23 -4.76
CA GLY A 65 9.59 0.91 -4.18
C GLY A 65 8.45 -0.07 -4.48
N PHE A 66 7.21 0.36 -4.33
CA PHE A 66 6.05 -0.44 -4.71
C PHE A 66 5.99 -0.69 -6.22
N MET A 67 6.26 0.33 -7.01
CA MET A 67 6.25 0.24 -8.47
C MET A 67 7.22 -0.84 -8.98
N PHE A 68 8.47 -0.83 -8.52
CA PHE A 68 9.44 -1.87 -8.87
C PHE A 68 9.21 -3.18 -8.13
N GLY A 69 8.59 -3.14 -6.94
CA GLY A 69 8.18 -4.33 -6.19
C GLY A 69 7.14 -5.14 -6.97
N THR A 70 6.00 -4.57 -7.27
CA THR A 70 4.90 -5.27 -7.96
C THR A 70 5.20 -5.49 -9.43
N GLY A 71 5.64 -4.44 -10.15
CA GLY A 71 5.96 -4.52 -11.57
C GLY A 71 7.17 -5.40 -11.87
N GLY A 72 8.22 -5.33 -11.05
CA GLY A 72 9.41 -6.18 -11.16
C GLY A 72 9.12 -7.64 -10.82
N THR A 73 8.34 -7.89 -9.77
CA THR A 73 7.90 -9.24 -9.39
C THR A 73 7.12 -9.92 -10.51
N ALA A 74 6.25 -9.20 -11.23
CA ALA A 74 5.52 -9.74 -12.36
C ALA A 74 6.46 -10.25 -13.46
N ILE A 75 7.52 -9.48 -13.78
CA ILE A 75 8.52 -9.87 -14.79
C ILE A 75 9.35 -11.06 -14.31
N VAL A 76 9.84 -11.00 -13.07
CA VAL A 76 10.70 -12.05 -12.48
C VAL A 76 9.94 -13.37 -12.38
N SER A 77 8.71 -13.36 -11.86
CA SER A 77 7.89 -14.58 -11.71
C SER A 77 7.50 -15.17 -13.07
N ASN A 78 7.17 -14.32 -14.07
CA ASN A 78 6.89 -14.78 -15.42
C ASN A 78 8.13 -15.40 -16.08
N THR A 79 9.29 -14.78 -15.94
CA THR A 79 10.56 -15.31 -16.46
C THR A 79 10.95 -16.62 -15.75
N TYR A 80 10.69 -16.71 -14.44
CA TYR A 80 10.91 -17.96 -13.70
C TYR A 80 9.96 -19.07 -14.20
N GLY A 81 8.69 -18.77 -14.41
CA GLY A 81 7.70 -19.69 -14.97
C GLY A 81 8.05 -20.20 -16.36
N SER A 82 8.71 -19.38 -17.19
CA SER A 82 9.20 -19.79 -18.52
C SER A 82 10.46 -20.68 -18.46
N GLY A 83 11.01 -20.96 -17.28
CA GLY A 83 12.15 -21.86 -17.05
C GLY A 83 13.51 -21.18 -17.00
N ASP A 84 13.62 -19.87 -17.22
CA ASP A 84 14.90 -19.16 -17.22
C ASP A 84 15.21 -18.54 -15.84
N ILE A 85 15.63 -19.41 -14.90
CA ILE A 85 15.95 -19.03 -13.52
C ILE A 85 17.12 -18.01 -13.48
N ASN A 86 18.11 -18.18 -14.35
CA ASN A 86 19.27 -17.30 -14.38
C ASN A 86 18.90 -15.88 -14.78
N LYS A 87 18.04 -15.72 -15.78
CA LYS A 87 17.54 -14.43 -16.22
C LYS A 87 16.60 -13.80 -15.18
N ALA A 88 15.77 -14.60 -14.51
CA ALA A 88 14.94 -14.15 -13.41
C ALA A 88 15.79 -13.53 -12.28
N ASN A 89 16.90 -14.18 -11.89
CA ASN A 89 17.84 -13.66 -10.90
C ASN A 89 18.56 -12.39 -11.35
N ARG A 90 18.92 -12.29 -12.65
CA ARG A 90 19.49 -11.04 -13.22
C ARG A 90 18.48 -9.89 -13.17
N TYR A 91 17.23 -10.13 -13.53
CA TYR A 91 16.18 -9.11 -13.42
C TYR A 91 15.91 -8.72 -11.97
N PHE A 92 15.84 -9.68 -11.05
CA PHE A 92 15.71 -9.38 -9.62
C PHE A 92 16.85 -8.47 -9.13
N SER A 93 18.10 -8.83 -9.43
CA SER A 93 19.26 -8.04 -9.05
C SER A 93 19.24 -6.63 -9.67
N LEU A 94 18.83 -6.52 -10.95
CA LEU A 94 18.69 -5.25 -11.64
C LEU A 94 17.66 -4.35 -10.91
N PHE A 95 16.49 -4.88 -10.60
CA PHE A 95 15.44 -4.09 -9.96
C PHE A 95 15.83 -3.65 -8.56
N VAL A 96 16.52 -4.49 -7.77
CA VAL A 96 17.02 -4.11 -6.44
C VAL A 96 18.05 -2.99 -6.55
N TYR A 97 19.08 -3.14 -7.39
CA TYR A 97 20.14 -2.14 -7.52
C TYR A 97 19.63 -0.83 -8.12
N PHE A 98 18.77 -0.93 -9.13
CA PHE A 98 18.18 0.25 -9.77
C PHE A 98 17.27 1.01 -8.82
N SER A 99 16.42 0.31 -8.06
CA SER A 99 15.53 0.93 -7.08
C SER A 99 16.32 1.60 -5.95
N PHE A 100 17.41 1.01 -5.48
CA PHE A 100 18.30 1.63 -4.51
C PHE A 100 18.93 2.92 -5.07
N ALA A 101 19.47 2.86 -6.29
CA ALA A 101 20.07 4.02 -6.94
C ALA A 101 19.06 5.16 -7.16
N ILE A 102 17.84 4.84 -7.63
CA ILE A 102 16.76 5.83 -7.76
C ILE A 102 16.39 6.38 -6.39
N GLY A 103 16.28 5.53 -5.36
CA GLY A 103 16.01 5.98 -3.99
C GLY A 103 17.06 6.98 -3.48
N VAL A 104 18.35 6.75 -3.76
CA VAL A 104 19.42 7.71 -3.44
C VAL A 104 19.24 9.02 -4.20
N LEU A 105 19.02 8.96 -5.52
CA LEU A 105 18.83 10.15 -6.35
C LEU A 105 17.61 10.97 -5.92
N LEU A 106 16.48 10.32 -5.66
CA LEU A 106 15.26 10.98 -5.19
C LEU A 106 15.44 11.52 -3.77
N GLY A 107 16.17 10.82 -2.90
CA GLY A 107 16.49 11.29 -1.56
C GLY A 107 17.31 12.58 -1.58
N ILE A 108 18.36 12.61 -2.39
CA ILE A 108 19.22 13.81 -2.57
C ILE A 108 18.38 14.95 -3.16
N ALA A 109 17.68 14.71 -4.26
CA ALA A 109 16.81 15.71 -4.88
C ALA A 109 15.74 16.21 -3.91
N GLY A 110 15.10 15.28 -3.18
CA GLY A 110 14.10 15.60 -2.18
C GLY A 110 14.67 16.50 -1.08
N ILE A 111 15.85 16.23 -0.55
CA ILE A 111 16.51 17.07 0.47
C ILE A 111 16.80 18.49 -0.08
N ILE A 112 17.25 18.61 -1.32
CA ILE A 112 17.55 19.90 -1.95
C ILE A 112 16.28 20.73 -2.13
N PHE A 113 15.20 20.12 -2.61
CA PHE A 113 13.94 20.81 -2.90
C PHE A 113 12.92 20.78 -1.74
N LEU A 114 13.27 20.19 -0.59
CA LEU A 114 12.34 20.00 0.52
C LEU A 114 11.73 21.31 1.02
N ARG A 115 12.55 22.34 1.27
CA ARG A 115 12.10 23.62 1.79
C ARG A 115 11.12 24.33 0.83
N PRO A 116 11.42 24.51 -0.48
CA PRO A 116 10.47 25.09 -1.42
C PRO A 116 9.19 24.25 -1.58
N ILE A 117 9.29 22.91 -1.53
CA ILE A 117 8.11 22.05 -1.62
C ILE A 117 7.24 22.19 -0.36
N ALA A 118 7.82 22.17 0.84
CA ALA A 118 7.06 22.37 2.07
C ALA A 118 6.38 23.75 2.11
N SER A 119 7.06 24.79 1.64
CA SER A 119 6.46 26.14 1.51
C SER A 119 5.32 26.16 0.48
N LEU A 120 5.46 25.48 -0.65
CA LEU A 120 4.39 25.35 -1.66
C LEU A 120 3.17 24.60 -1.11
N LEU A 121 3.38 23.65 -0.19
CA LEU A 121 2.31 22.94 0.51
C LEU A 121 1.65 23.78 1.60
N GLY A 122 2.10 25.01 1.84
CA GLY A 122 1.53 25.94 2.79
C GLY A 122 2.23 25.96 4.16
N ALA A 123 3.44 25.38 4.28
CA ALA A 123 4.22 25.51 5.51
C ALA A 123 4.92 26.86 5.59
N GLU A 124 4.74 27.55 6.72
CA GLU A 124 5.39 28.84 7.03
C GLU A 124 5.97 28.83 8.45
N GLY A 125 6.95 29.70 8.71
CA GLY A 125 7.53 29.90 10.03
C GLY A 125 8.04 28.61 10.67
N GLU A 126 7.63 28.36 11.90
CA GLU A 126 8.05 27.19 12.70
C GLU A 126 7.54 25.87 12.10
N LEU A 127 6.35 25.85 11.48
CA LEU A 127 5.80 24.69 10.78
C LEU A 127 6.73 24.26 9.63
N LEU A 128 7.30 25.20 8.89
CA LEU A 128 8.25 24.93 7.81
C LEU A 128 9.53 24.28 8.35
N GLU A 129 10.06 24.77 9.46
CA GLU A 129 11.26 24.19 10.08
C GLU A 129 11.01 22.73 10.54
N HIS A 130 9.85 22.45 11.12
CA HIS A 130 9.47 21.08 11.51
C HIS A 130 9.32 20.17 10.27
N CYS A 131 8.73 20.63 9.17
CA CYS A 131 8.67 19.89 7.91
C CYS A 131 10.07 19.57 7.37
N VAL A 132 10.99 20.53 7.46
CA VAL A 132 12.37 20.37 6.97
C VAL A 132 13.15 19.39 7.86
N ILE A 133 13.03 19.47 9.18
CA ILE A 133 13.71 18.54 10.11
C ILE A 133 13.24 17.11 9.85
N TYR A 134 11.92 16.88 9.91
CA TYR A 134 11.34 15.56 9.70
C TYR A 134 11.65 15.01 8.31
N GLY A 135 11.39 15.79 7.28
CA GLY A 135 11.56 15.40 5.89
C GLY A 135 13.00 15.05 5.53
N ARG A 136 14.00 15.80 6.01
CA ARG A 136 15.43 15.50 5.77
C ARG A 136 15.84 14.14 6.30
N ILE A 137 15.40 13.78 7.51
CA ILE A 137 15.72 12.50 8.14
C ILE A 137 15.11 11.35 7.33
N ILE A 138 13.83 11.46 6.97
CA ILE A 138 13.13 10.42 6.18
C ILE A 138 13.73 10.33 4.77
N LEU A 139 14.04 11.44 4.12
CA LEU A 139 14.65 11.45 2.77
C LEU A 139 16.06 10.86 2.76
N ALA A 140 16.84 11.04 3.83
CA ALA A 140 18.12 10.37 3.98
C ALA A 140 17.98 8.84 4.06
N ALA A 141 16.89 8.34 4.64
CA ALA A 141 16.55 6.93 4.71
C ALA A 141 15.73 6.42 3.49
N LEU A 142 15.35 7.29 2.56
CA LEU A 142 14.49 6.94 1.41
C LEU A 142 14.98 5.73 0.60
N PRO A 143 16.29 5.54 0.32
CA PRO A 143 16.77 4.35 -0.38
C PRO A 143 16.38 3.04 0.30
N PHE A 144 16.41 3.03 1.64
CA PHE A 144 16.04 1.86 2.44
C PHE A 144 14.52 1.68 2.50
N MET A 145 13.75 2.77 2.56
CA MET A 145 12.30 2.74 2.43
C MET A 145 11.86 2.15 1.09
N VAL A 146 12.47 2.58 0.00
CA VAL A 146 12.23 2.04 -1.35
C VAL A 146 12.54 0.55 -1.39
N LEU A 147 13.66 0.12 -0.82
CA LEU A 147 14.01 -1.31 -0.74
C LEU A 147 13.03 -2.10 0.13
N GLN A 148 12.62 -1.57 1.28
CA GLN A 148 11.66 -2.23 2.16
C GLN A 148 10.34 -2.51 1.41
N LEU A 149 9.80 -1.52 0.70
CA LEU A 149 8.58 -1.66 -0.08
C LEU A 149 8.75 -2.64 -1.26
N LEU A 150 9.89 -2.59 -1.94
CA LEU A 150 10.23 -3.53 -3.01
C LEU A 150 10.29 -4.97 -2.50
N PHE A 151 10.97 -5.22 -1.39
CA PHE A 151 11.14 -6.57 -0.85
C PHE A 151 9.84 -7.18 -0.32
N GLN A 152 8.84 -6.39 0.06
CA GLN A 152 7.51 -6.92 0.42
C GLN A 152 6.93 -7.80 -0.68
N SER A 153 7.09 -7.42 -1.96
CA SER A 153 6.65 -8.22 -3.09
C SER A 153 7.64 -9.34 -3.43
N PHE A 154 8.95 -9.06 -3.38
CA PHE A 154 9.95 -10.05 -3.75
C PHE A 154 10.12 -11.19 -2.76
N PHE A 155 9.80 -11.04 -1.49
CA PHE A 155 9.73 -12.18 -0.57
C PHE A 155 8.70 -13.22 -1.00
N VAL A 156 7.59 -12.78 -1.57
CA VAL A 156 6.55 -13.68 -2.09
C VAL A 156 7.04 -14.38 -3.35
N ALA A 157 7.66 -13.63 -4.28
CA ALA A 157 8.26 -14.20 -5.49
C ALA A 157 9.41 -15.18 -5.19
N ALA A 158 10.12 -14.96 -4.09
CA ALA A 158 11.18 -15.85 -3.60
C ALA A 158 10.67 -17.08 -2.84
N GLU A 159 9.35 -17.30 -2.78
CA GLU A 159 8.70 -18.39 -2.03
C GLU A 159 8.95 -18.29 -0.50
N LYS A 160 9.23 -17.09 0.00
CA LYS A 160 9.56 -16.81 1.41
C LYS A 160 8.62 -15.77 2.07
N PRO A 161 7.30 -15.86 1.88
CA PRO A 161 6.39 -14.83 2.44
C PRO A 161 6.44 -14.75 3.97
N ARG A 162 6.73 -15.87 4.66
CA ARG A 162 6.93 -15.88 6.12
C ARG A 162 8.16 -15.08 6.55
N LEU A 163 9.26 -15.14 5.78
CA LEU A 163 10.45 -14.33 6.06
C LEU A 163 10.13 -12.85 5.90
N GLY A 164 9.36 -12.48 4.86
CA GLY A 164 8.85 -11.12 4.69
C GLY A 164 8.07 -10.63 5.90
N LEU A 165 7.18 -11.48 6.44
CA LEU A 165 6.43 -11.17 7.67
C LEU A 165 7.36 -10.92 8.86
N TRP A 166 8.37 -11.77 9.07
CA TRP A 166 9.32 -11.59 10.18
C TRP A 166 10.17 -10.34 10.05
N VAL A 167 10.61 -10.01 8.83
CA VAL A 167 11.37 -8.77 8.57
C VAL A 167 10.48 -7.54 8.81
N THR A 168 9.23 -7.57 8.34
CA THR A 168 8.28 -6.47 8.58
C THR A 168 7.97 -6.32 10.07
N LEU A 169 7.81 -7.43 10.80
CA LEU A 169 7.63 -7.41 12.25
C LEU A 169 8.86 -6.81 12.96
N ALA A 170 10.06 -7.23 12.57
CA ALA A 170 11.30 -6.69 13.14
C ALA A 170 11.43 -5.16 12.89
N ALA A 171 11.13 -4.71 11.66
CA ALA A 171 11.13 -3.29 11.31
C ALA A 171 10.10 -2.51 12.16
N GLY A 172 8.87 -3.02 12.28
CA GLY A 172 7.82 -2.37 13.05
C GLY A 172 8.10 -2.35 14.56
N VAL A 173 8.62 -3.43 15.12
CA VAL A 173 9.06 -3.44 16.52
C VAL A 173 10.20 -2.45 16.74
N THR A 174 11.15 -2.36 15.80
CA THR A 174 12.23 -1.35 15.87
C THR A 174 11.65 0.06 15.90
N ASN A 175 10.68 0.36 15.02
CA ASN A 175 10.00 1.67 15.01
C ASN A 175 9.33 1.95 16.35
N MET A 176 8.44 1.07 16.82
CA MET A 176 7.68 1.28 18.06
C MET A 176 8.58 1.41 19.30
N VAL A 177 9.64 0.61 19.38
CA VAL A 177 10.59 0.69 20.52
C VAL A 177 11.39 1.99 20.46
N LEU A 178 11.88 2.38 19.29
CA LEU A 178 12.62 3.63 19.14
C LEU A 178 11.72 4.86 19.28
N ASP A 179 10.46 4.83 18.84
CA ASP A 179 9.49 5.88 19.13
C ASP A 179 9.31 6.04 20.63
N ALA A 180 9.03 4.94 21.34
CA ALA A 180 8.89 4.99 22.80
C ALA A 180 10.16 5.54 23.48
N VAL A 181 11.35 5.10 23.08
CA VAL A 181 12.61 5.54 23.68
C VAL A 181 12.94 6.99 23.32
N LEU A 182 12.94 7.33 22.03
CA LEU A 182 13.40 8.64 21.55
C LEU A 182 12.36 9.74 21.82
N VAL A 183 11.07 9.46 21.61
CA VAL A 183 10.02 10.47 21.81
C VAL A 183 9.74 10.72 23.30
N LEU A 184 9.91 9.70 24.18
CA LEU A 184 9.70 9.89 25.62
C LEU A 184 10.91 10.47 26.34
N LEU A 185 12.14 10.10 25.94
CA LEU A 185 13.36 10.47 26.67
C LEU A 185 14.01 11.75 26.16
N LEU A 186 13.80 12.14 24.88
CA LEU A 186 14.40 13.35 24.35
C LEU A 186 13.67 14.62 24.85
N PRO A 187 14.41 15.76 24.97
CA PRO A 187 13.82 17.07 25.19
C PRO A 187 12.76 17.40 24.12
N GLN A 188 11.79 18.25 24.47
CA GLN A 188 10.63 18.56 23.64
C GLN A 188 11.02 18.99 22.21
N GLU A 189 12.06 19.79 22.07
CA GLU A 189 12.58 20.31 20.78
C GLU A 189 13.13 19.22 19.84
N TYR A 190 13.56 18.06 20.37
CA TYR A 190 14.13 16.95 19.58
C TYR A 190 13.17 15.78 19.38
N LYS A 191 11.98 15.80 19.97
CA LYS A 191 11.02 14.68 19.88
C LYS A 191 10.59 14.35 18.47
N LEU A 192 10.36 15.39 17.63
CA LEU A 192 10.02 15.20 16.22
C LEU A 192 11.18 14.53 15.45
N ALA A 193 12.41 14.99 15.69
CA ALA A 193 13.58 14.36 15.10
C ALA A 193 13.75 12.91 15.61
N GLY A 194 13.42 12.65 16.88
CA GLY A 194 13.40 11.31 17.46
C GLY A 194 12.44 10.38 16.74
N ALA A 195 11.20 10.80 16.49
CA ALA A 195 10.21 10.03 15.72
C ALA A 195 10.68 9.79 14.28
N ALA A 196 11.22 10.81 13.62
CA ALA A 196 11.79 10.66 12.28
C ALA A 196 12.94 9.64 12.24
N LEU A 197 13.82 9.64 13.27
CA LEU A 197 14.91 8.67 13.38
C LEU A 197 14.38 7.25 13.64
N ALA A 198 13.38 7.09 14.49
CA ALA A 198 12.75 5.79 14.75
C ALA A 198 12.21 5.17 13.43
N THR A 199 11.50 5.97 12.65
CA THR A 199 11.00 5.57 11.33
C THR A 199 12.16 5.28 10.36
N ALA A 200 13.19 6.12 10.30
CA ALA A 200 14.37 5.91 9.44
C ALA A 200 15.10 4.61 9.79
N PHE A 201 15.35 4.31 11.05
CA PHE A 201 15.99 3.05 11.48
C PHE A 201 15.13 1.82 11.16
N SER A 202 13.82 1.92 11.33
CA SER A 202 12.87 0.87 10.91
C SER A 202 13.00 0.57 9.42
N GLN A 203 13.08 1.59 8.58
CA GLN A 203 13.27 1.46 7.13
C GLN A 203 14.64 0.82 6.79
N VAL A 204 15.69 1.19 7.52
CA VAL A 204 17.02 0.56 7.36
C VAL A 204 16.94 -0.93 7.69
N VAL A 205 16.29 -1.32 8.78
CA VAL A 205 16.08 -2.75 9.11
C VAL A 205 15.29 -3.45 8.00
N GLY A 206 14.18 -2.86 7.55
CA GLY A 206 13.33 -3.42 6.49
C GLY A 206 13.99 -3.51 5.12
N GLY A 207 14.98 -2.65 4.82
CA GLY A 207 15.72 -2.65 3.56
C GLY A 207 17.02 -3.48 3.59
N VAL A 208 17.81 -3.36 4.67
CA VAL A 208 19.15 -3.98 4.77
C VAL A 208 19.07 -5.47 5.09
N VAL A 209 18.17 -5.89 5.98
CA VAL A 209 18.04 -7.32 6.35
C VAL A 209 17.73 -8.20 5.13
N PRO A 210 16.76 -7.85 4.25
CA PRO A 210 16.54 -8.60 3.01
C PRO A 210 17.74 -8.56 2.07
N LEU A 211 18.40 -7.41 1.95
CA LEU A 211 19.59 -7.25 1.13
C LEU A 211 20.68 -8.25 1.53
N ILE A 212 20.97 -8.35 2.82
CA ILE A 212 21.94 -9.32 3.37
C ILE A 212 21.50 -10.75 3.10
N TYR A 213 20.20 -11.05 3.31
CA TYR A 213 19.66 -12.39 3.08
C TYR A 213 19.83 -12.83 1.61
N PHE A 214 19.45 -12.01 0.65
CA PHE A 214 19.54 -12.37 -0.77
C PHE A 214 20.96 -12.29 -1.33
N PHE A 215 21.88 -11.57 -0.69
CA PHE A 215 23.30 -11.52 -1.06
C PHE A 215 24.08 -12.76 -0.60
N ARG A 216 23.70 -13.32 0.55
CA ARG A 216 24.32 -14.53 1.08
C ARG A 216 23.75 -15.78 0.42
N LYS A 217 24.47 -16.91 0.53
CA LYS A 217 23.90 -18.23 0.20
C LYS A 217 22.64 -18.45 1.03
N ASN A 218 21.52 -18.63 0.38
CA ASN A 218 20.20 -18.82 0.99
C ASN A 218 19.48 -19.98 0.29
N ASP A 219 18.35 -20.40 0.86
CA ASP A 219 17.51 -21.50 0.40
C ASP A 219 16.34 -21.03 -0.49
N SER A 220 16.37 -19.78 -0.97
CA SER A 220 15.36 -19.25 -1.88
C SER A 220 15.77 -19.42 -3.34
N ILE A 221 14.77 -19.30 -4.22
CA ILE A 221 14.97 -19.37 -5.67
C ILE A 221 15.61 -18.07 -6.21
N LEU A 222 15.44 -16.95 -5.50
CA LEU A 222 16.00 -15.65 -5.87
C LEU A 222 17.29 -15.38 -5.08
N ARG A 223 18.29 -14.87 -5.79
CA ARG A 223 19.59 -14.46 -5.24
C ARG A 223 20.08 -13.19 -5.91
N LEU A 224 20.70 -12.32 -5.13
CA LEU A 224 21.39 -11.15 -5.67
C LEU A 224 22.73 -11.56 -6.24
N GLY A 225 23.07 -11.05 -7.41
CA GLY A 225 24.30 -11.32 -8.12
C GLY A 225 24.61 -10.30 -9.18
N LYS A 226 25.51 -10.68 -10.10
CA LYS A 226 25.85 -9.84 -11.25
C LYS A 226 24.64 -9.72 -12.19
N THR A 227 24.42 -8.51 -12.70
CA THR A 227 23.38 -8.21 -13.67
C THR A 227 23.92 -7.27 -14.75
N GLU A 228 23.20 -7.18 -15.84
CA GLU A 228 23.43 -6.23 -16.93
C GLU A 228 22.30 -5.19 -16.93
N PHE A 229 22.51 -4.10 -17.64
CA PHE A 229 21.49 -3.06 -17.76
C PHE A 229 20.46 -3.45 -18.84
N TYR A 230 19.31 -3.94 -18.41
CA TYR A 230 18.18 -4.27 -19.28
C TYR A 230 17.15 -3.13 -19.30
N GLY A 231 17.39 -2.06 -20.08
CA GLY A 231 16.51 -0.89 -20.15
C GLY A 231 15.05 -1.23 -20.46
N LYS A 232 14.82 -2.18 -21.37
CA LYS A 232 13.45 -2.65 -21.69
C LYS A 232 12.74 -3.31 -20.49
N ALA A 233 13.47 -4.02 -19.63
CA ALA A 233 12.91 -4.62 -18.43
C ALA A 233 12.56 -3.55 -17.39
N ILE A 234 13.40 -2.51 -17.25
CA ILE A 234 13.11 -1.37 -16.36
C ILE A 234 11.84 -0.66 -16.80
N ILE A 235 11.74 -0.27 -18.08
CA ILE A 235 10.54 0.39 -18.62
C ILE A 235 9.30 -0.51 -18.41
N LYS A 236 9.43 -1.81 -18.65
CA LYS A 236 8.34 -2.75 -18.46
C LYS A 236 7.95 -2.87 -16.98
N ALA A 237 8.89 -2.87 -16.04
CA ALA A 237 8.61 -2.85 -14.61
C ALA A 237 7.90 -1.56 -14.21
N CYS A 238 8.34 -0.40 -14.70
CA CYS A 238 7.67 0.88 -14.49
C CYS A 238 6.23 0.86 -15.00
N THR A 239 5.99 0.38 -16.23
CA THR A 239 4.64 0.30 -16.79
C THR A 239 3.76 -0.69 -16.04
N ASN A 240 4.29 -1.84 -15.62
CA ASN A 240 3.53 -2.82 -14.83
C ASN A 240 3.19 -2.31 -13.44
N GLY A 241 4.10 -1.60 -12.79
CA GLY A 241 3.90 -1.05 -11.45
C GLY A 241 3.32 0.36 -11.42
N SER A 242 3.01 0.95 -12.58
CA SER A 242 2.42 2.31 -12.65
C SER A 242 1.04 2.40 -11.98
N SER A 243 0.33 1.29 -11.84
CA SER A 243 -0.91 1.20 -11.07
C SER A 243 -0.73 1.60 -9.61
N GLU A 244 0.38 1.25 -9.00
CA GLU A 244 0.69 1.64 -7.61
C GLU A 244 0.94 3.14 -7.50
N PHE A 245 1.69 3.71 -8.45
CA PHE A 245 1.92 5.14 -8.51
C PHE A 245 0.60 5.91 -8.71
N MET A 246 -0.21 5.48 -9.68
CA MET A 246 -1.52 6.08 -9.95
C MET A 246 -2.44 5.99 -8.73
N SER A 247 -2.48 4.84 -8.04
CA SER A 247 -3.29 4.66 -6.83
C SER A 247 -2.88 5.63 -5.72
N ASN A 248 -1.58 5.73 -5.41
CA ASN A 248 -1.11 6.57 -4.30
C ASN A 248 -1.32 8.07 -4.57
N VAL A 249 -1.02 8.53 -5.79
CA VAL A 249 -1.27 9.93 -6.18
C VAL A 249 -2.76 10.25 -6.16
N SER A 250 -3.59 9.36 -6.74
CA SER A 250 -5.04 9.54 -6.75
C SER A 250 -5.63 9.54 -5.35
N MET A 251 -5.19 8.64 -4.46
CA MET A 251 -5.66 8.61 -3.07
C MET A 251 -5.34 9.90 -2.31
N SER A 252 -4.16 10.48 -2.53
CA SER A 252 -3.78 11.76 -1.91
C SER A 252 -4.69 12.90 -2.38
N LEU A 253 -4.94 13.00 -3.68
CA LEU A 253 -5.82 14.03 -4.25
C LEU A 253 -7.28 13.85 -3.81
N VAL A 254 -7.79 12.62 -3.85
CA VAL A 254 -9.16 12.32 -3.43
C VAL A 254 -9.34 12.53 -1.93
N GLY A 255 -8.31 12.23 -1.11
CA GLY A 255 -8.33 12.56 0.32
C GLY A 255 -8.50 14.05 0.59
N ILE A 256 -7.86 14.92 -0.20
CA ILE A 256 -8.06 16.37 -0.13
C ILE A 256 -9.52 16.73 -0.49
N LEU A 257 -10.08 16.12 -1.54
CA LEU A 257 -11.47 16.35 -1.93
C LEU A 257 -12.46 15.95 -0.83
N TYR A 258 -12.24 14.80 -0.18
CA TYR A 258 -13.04 14.38 0.97
C TYR A 258 -13.00 15.41 2.09
N ASN A 259 -11.82 15.87 2.47
CA ASN A 259 -11.69 16.88 3.53
C ASN A 259 -12.40 18.18 3.20
N ILE A 260 -12.29 18.68 1.96
CA ILE A 260 -12.99 19.89 1.50
C ILE A 260 -14.50 19.70 1.60
N GLN A 261 -15.04 18.60 1.10
CA GLN A 261 -16.47 18.32 1.14
C GLN A 261 -16.98 18.14 2.57
N LEU A 262 -16.24 17.39 3.41
CA LEU A 262 -16.62 17.19 4.80
C LEU A 262 -16.62 18.49 5.61
N LEU A 263 -15.62 19.37 5.41
CA LEU A 263 -15.60 20.69 6.03
C LEU A 263 -16.80 21.54 5.61
N HIS A 264 -17.20 21.44 4.34
CA HIS A 264 -18.33 22.20 3.82
C HIS A 264 -19.68 21.71 4.36
N PHE A 265 -19.91 20.38 4.42
CA PHE A 265 -21.22 19.80 4.78
C PHE A 265 -21.39 19.51 6.28
N ALA A 266 -20.29 19.23 7.00
CA ALA A 266 -20.33 18.78 8.39
C ALA A 266 -19.28 19.41 9.32
N GLY A 267 -18.51 20.39 8.80
CA GLY A 267 -17.47 21.06 9.58
C GLY A 267 -16.38 20.11 10.09
N GLU A 268 -15.76 20.47 11.20
CA GLU A 268 -14.66 19.69 11.80
C GLU A 268 -15.12 18.29 12.27
N SER A 269 -16.37 18.15 12.69
CA SER A 269 -16.95 16.85 13.12
C SER A 269 -16.99 15.85 11.98
N GLY A 270 -17.31 16.29 10.75
CA GLY A 270 -17.27 15.42 9.57
C GLY A 270 -15.88 14.89 9.27
N VAL A 271 -14.87 15.75 9.36
CA VAL A 271 -13.45 15.36 9.16
C VAL A 271 -12.99 14.39 10.24
N ALA A 272 -13.39 14.61 11.50
CA ALA A 272 -13.06 13.74 12.61
C ALA A 272 -13.71 12.35 12.44
N ALA A 273 -15.00 12.29 12.07
CA ALA A 273 -15.70 11.03 11.77
C ALA A 273 -15.02 10.26 10.63
N TYR A 274 -14.63 10.95 9.55
CA TYR A 274 -13.92 10.36 8.44
C TYR A 274 -12.57 9.78 8.84
N GLY A 275 -11.84 10.46 9.73
CA GLY A 275 -10.57 9.95 10.27
C GLY A 275 -10.73 8.56 10.91
N VAL A 276 -11.77 8.36 11.73
CA VAL A 276 -12.08 7.05 12.35
C VAL A 276 -12.41 6.01 11.29
N ILE A 277 -13.25 6.36 10.31
CA ILE A 277 -13.63 5.47 9.20
C ILE A 277 -12.39 5.06 8.40
N MET A 278 -11.47 5.99 8.16
CA MET A 278 -10.23 5.72 7.43
C MET A 278 -9.30 4.75 8.15
N TYR A 279 -9.19 4.79 9.48
CA TYR A 279 -8.41 3.80 10.23
C TYR A 279 -8.95 2.37 10.03
N VAL A 280 -10.27 2.19 10.08
CA VAL A 280 -10.92 0.90 9.83
C VAL A 280 -10.70 0.46 8.37
N SER A 281 -10.92 1.38 7.44
CA SER A 281 -10.74 1.13 6.00
C SER A 281 -9.30 0.73 5.66
N MET A 282 -8.30 1.36 6.29
CA MET A 282 -6.89 1.07 6.06
C MET A 282 -6.51 -0.37 6.43
N ILE A 283 -7.01 -0.88 7.57
CA ILE A 283 -6.78 -2.26 8.01
C ILE A 283 -7.46 -3.26 7.05
N PHE A 284 -8.68 -2.97 6.61
CA PHE A 284 -9.42 -3.86 5.72
C PHE A 284 -8.86 -3.84 4.30
N SER A 285 -8.50 -2.66 3.79
CA SER A 285 -7.81 -2.53 2.49
C SER A 285 -6.48 -3.27 2.47
N ALA A 286 -5.72 -3.22 3.59
CA ALA A 286 -4.46 -3.93 3.73
C ALA A 286 -4.62 -5.45 3.52
N THR A 287 -5.77 -6.02 3.90
CA THR A 287 -6.06 -7.44 3.65
C THR A 287 -6.16 -7.74 2.15
N PHE A 288 -6.88 -6.91 1.40
CA PHE A 288 -7.01 -7.09 -0.06
C PHE A 288 -5.71 -6.83 -0.80
N ILE A 289 -4.96 -5.79 -0.39
CA ILE A 289 -3.63 -5.49 -0.95
C ILE A 289 -2.67 -6.65 -0.66
N GLY A 290 -2.64 -7.14 0.57
CA GLY A 290 -1.79 -8.27 0.96
C GLY A 290 -2.14 -9.56 0.22
N TYR A 291 -3.44 -9.81 -0.01
CA TYR A 291 -3.89 -10.92 -0.83
C TYR A 291 -3.46 -10.78 -2.29
N SER A 292 -3.60 -9.58 -2.87
CA SER A 292 -3.20 -9.28 -4.24
C SER A 292 -1.69 -9.45 -4.44
N ILE A 293 -0.87 -8.87 -3.56
CA ILE A 293 0.60 -9.03 -3.58
C ILE A 293 0.98 -10.51 -3.38
N GLY A 294 0.28 -11.22 -2.48
CA GLY A 294 0.52 -12.63 -2.19
C GLY A 294 0.24 -13.56 -3.37
N THR A 295 -0.75 -13.23 -4.20
CA THR A 295 -1.14 -14.05 -5.37
C THR A 295 -0.40 -13.67 -6.64
N ALA A 296 0.10 -12.44 -6.76
CA ALA A 296 0.72 -11.93 -7.99
C ALA A 296 1.88 -12.81 -8.51
N PRO A 297 2.85 -13.29 -7.70
CA PRO A 297 3.91 -14.17 -8.19
C PRO A 297 3.41 -15.51 -8.68
N ILE A 298 2.35 -16.07 -8.07
CA ILE A 298 1.74 -17.35 -8.50
C ILE A 298 1.13 -17.16 -9.89
N ILE A 299 0.37 -16.07 -10.08
CA ILE A 299 -0.26 -15.72 -11.36
C ILE A 299 0.82 -15.49 -12.42
N GLY A 300 1.86 -14.71 -12.10
CA GLY A 300 2.98 -14.43 -12.99
C GLY A 300 3.73 -15.70 -13.41
N PHE A 301 3.98 -16.62 -12.48
CA PHE A 301 4.62 -17.89 -12.75
C PHE A 301 3.80 -18.75 -13.72
N HIS A 302 2.51 -18.99 -13.41
CA HIS A 302 1.66 -19.83 -14.27
C HIS A 302 1.41 -19.21 -15.64
N ASN A 303 1.35 -17.88 -15.73
CA ASN A 303 1.31 -17.17 -17.01
C ASN A 303 2.60 -17.42 -17.83
N GLY A 304 3.77 -17.31 -17.20
CA GLY A 304 5.07 -17.57 -17.84
C GLY A 304 5.27 -19.03 -18.25
N ALA A 305 4.73 -19.95 -17.47
CA ALA A 305 4.74 -21.38 -17.75
C ALA A 305 3.69 -21.84 -18.80
N GLY A 306 2.81 -20.93 -19.25
CA GLY A 306 1.71 -21.29 -20.16
C GLY A 306 0.64 -22.18 -19.53
N ASN A 307 0.60 -22.27 -18.18
CA ASN A 307 -0.37 -23.10 -17.45
C ASN A 307 -1.70 -22.37 -17.26
N HIS A 308 -2.44 -22.22 -18.34
CA HIS A 308 -3.72 -21.51 -18.38
C HIS A 308 -4.80 -22.18 -17.50
N GLY A 309 -4.73 -23.50 -17.32
CA GLY A 309 -5.67 -24.23 -16.47
C GLY A 309 -5.56 -23.82 -15.01
N GLU A 310 -4.34 -23.74 -14.48
CA GLU A 310 -4.12 -23.30 -13.11
C GLU A 310 -4.35 -21.80 -12.94
N LEU A 311 -4.00 -20.97 -13.95
CA LEU A 311 -4.29 -19.55 -13.96
C LEU A 311 -5.81 -19.28 -13.79
N ASN A 312 -6.66 -19.97 -14.56
CA ASN A 312 -8.12 -19.88 -14.44
C ASN A 312 -8.63 -20.39 -13.08
N SER A 313 -8.02 -21.48 -12.58
CA SER A 313 -8.34 -22.04 -11.26
C SER A 313 -8.06 -21.05 -10.14
N ILE A 314 -6.89 -20.39 -10.15
CA ILE A 314 -6.48 -19.37 -9.19
C ILE A 314 -7.41 -18.17 -9.26
N LEU A 315 -7.72 -17.66 -10.46
CA LEU A 315 -8.64 -16.54 -10.65
C LEU A 315 -10.01 -16.82 -10.03
N LYS A 316 -10.61 -17.97 -10.34
CA LYS A 316 -11.93 -18.37 -9.78
C LYS A 316 -11.91 -18.51 -8.27
N LYS A 317 -10.85 -19.11 -7.71
CA LYS A 317 -10.68 -19.26 -6.27
C LYS A 317 -10.49 -17.90 -5.59
N SER A 318 -9.69 -17.02 -6.18
CA SER A 318 -9.46 -15.67 -5.67
C SER A 318 -10.75 -14.86 -5.64
N ILE A 319 -11.54 -14.87 -6.70
CA ILE A 319 -12.83 -14.18 -6.73
C ILE A 319 -13.74 -14.66 -5.60
N LYS A 320 -13.86 -15.99 -5.39
CA LYS A 320 -14.68 -16.52 -4.29
C LYS A 320 -14.16 -16.10 -2.90
N MET A 321 -12.84 -16.11 -2.71
CA MET A 321 -12.22 -15.69 -1.45
C MET A 321 -12.44 -14.20 -1.18
N LEU A 322 -12.31 -13.35 -2.20
CA LEU A 322 -12.54 -11.91 -2.08
C LEU A 322 -14.00 -11.59 -1.71
N ILE A 323 -14.96 -12.33 -2.28
CA ILE A 323 -16.37 -12.23 -1.90
C ILE A 323 -16.54 -12.57 -0.41
N ILE A 324 -15.98 -13.70 0.03
CA ILE A 324 -16.08 -14.13 1.44
C ILE A 324 -15.44 -13.10 2.37
N PHE A 325 -14.22 -12.65 2.07
CA PHE A 325 -13.53 -11.64 2.88
C PHE A 325 -14.30 -10.32 2.92
N GLY A 326 -14.82 -9.86 1.79
CA GLY A 326 -15.59 -8.63 1.71
C GLY A 326 -16.86 -8.67 2.54
N PHE A 327 -17.62 -9.77 2.48
CA PHE A 327 -18.81 -9.93 3.31
C PHE A 327 -18.50 -10.10 4.80
N LEU A 328 -17.41 -10.78 5.15
CA LEU A 328 -16.95 -10.85 6.54
C LEU A 328 -16.57 -9.47 7.08
N MET A 329 -15.90 -8.64 6.28
CA MET A 329 -15.53 -7.28 6.65
C MET A 329 -16.76 -6.37 6.75
N LEU A 330 -17.73 -6.51 5.84
CA LEU A 330 -19.02 -5.81 5.94
C LEU A 330 -19.72 -6.17 7.24
N ALA A 331 -19.86 -7.46 7.54
CA ALA A 331 -20.51 -7.92 8.78
C ALA A 331 -19.75 -7.42 10.03
N ALA A 332 -18.43 -7.53 10.04
CA ALA A 332 -17.60 -7.02 11.13
C ALA A 332 -17.77 -5.51 11.33
N SER A 333 -17.76 -4.71 10.24
CA SER A 333 -18.00 -3.26 10.33
C SER A 333 -19.38 -2.92 10.84
N GLN A 334 -20.43 -3.61 10.39
CA GLN A 334 -21.79 -3.36 10.85
C GLN A 334 -21.94 -3.65 12.35
N LEU A 335 -21.36 -4.74 12.83
CA LEU A 335 -21.41 -5.15 14.23
C LEU A 335 -20.53 -4.27 15.13
N LEU A 336 -19.35 -3.88 14.64
CA LEU A 336 -18.37 -3.12 15.41
C LEU A 336 -18.48 -1.61 15.22
N ALA A 337 -19.38 -1.09 14.38
CA ALA A 337 -19.51 0.34 14.12
C ALA A 337 -19.70 1.15 15.40
N TYR A 338 -20.64 0.74 16.27
CA TYR A 338 -20.88 1.43 17.54
C TYR A 338 -19.72 1.31 18.54
N PRO A 339 -19.17 0.10 18.83
CA PRO A 339 -18.01 -0.02 19.71
C PRO A 339 -16.78 0.76 19.23
N LEU A 340 -16.49 0.75 17.93
CA LEU A 340 -15.37 1.48 17.35
C LEU A 340 -15.58 3.00 17.46
N ALA A 341 -16.74 3.50 17.05
CA ALA A 341 -17.05 4.92 17.20
C ALA A 341 -16.95 5.37 18.67
N ARG A 342 -17.49 4.56 19.60
CA ARG A 342 -17.41 4.86 21.04
C ARG A 342 -15.95 4.89 21.55
N LEU A 343 -15.10 4.02 21.05
CA LEU A 343 -13.69 3.97 21.45
C LEU A 343 -12.93 5.25 21.03
N PHE A 344 -13.19 5.77 19.82
CA PHE A 344 -12.46 6.90 19.28
C PHE A 344 -13.08 8.27 19.59
N VAL A 345 -14.41 8.35 19.57
CA VAL A 345 -15.15 9.61 19.65
C VAL A 345 -16.32 9.57 20.66
N GLY A 346 -16.29 8.65 21.63
CA GLY A 346 -17.34 8.47 22.64
C GLY A 346 -17.51 9.64 23.64
N TYR A 347 -16.64 10.65 23.57
CA TYR A 347 -16.74 11.88 24.34
C TYR A 347 -17.77 12.89 23.76
N ASP A 348 -18.16 12.72 22.50
CA ASP A 348 -19.15 13.54 21.80
C ASP A 348 -20.19 12.63 21.14
N ARG A 349 -21.45 12.76 21.56
CA ARG A 349 -22.53 11.87 21.14
C ARG A 349 -22.94 12.10 19.69
N GLU A 350 -22.98 13.36 19.26
CA GLU A 350 -23.34 13.73 17.90
C GLU A 350 -22.28 13.22 16.89
N LEU A 351 -21.01 13.44 17.21
CA LEU A 351 -19.88 12.93 16.43
C LEU A 351 -19.85 11.41 16.40
N GLN A 352 -20.20 10.75 17.54
CA GLN A 352 -20.30 9.28 17.60
C GLN A 352 -21.39 8.75 16.67
N ASP A 353 -22.60 9.34 16.71
CA ASP A 353 -23.72 8.92 15.86
C ASP A 353 -23.40 9.15 14.38
N MET A 354 -22.78 10.28 14.03
CA MET A 354 -22.29 10.56 12.67
C MET A 354 -21.26 9.52 12.22
N THR A 355 -20.30 9.16 13.07
CA THR A 355 -19.27 8.15 12.79
C THR A 355 -19.89 6.78 12.57
N VAL A 356 -20.85 6.37 13.40
CA VAL A 356 -21.56 5.08 13.26
C VAL A 356 -22.32 5.03 11.95
N ASN A 357 -23.07 6.09 11.60
CA ASN A 357 -23.83 6.16 10.35
C ASN A 357 -22.86 6.11 9.15
N GLY A 358 -21.84 6.96 9.17
CA GLY A 358 -20.82 7.00 8.10
C GLY A 358 -20.11 5.67 7.91
N LEU A 359 -19.68 5.00 8.99
CA LEU A 359 -19.03 3.68 8.92
C LEU A 359 -19.96 2.60 8.37
N ARG A 360 -21.24 2.62 8.76
CA ARG A 360 -22.23 1.68 8.24
C ARG A 360 -22.44 1.83 6.75
N ILE A 361 -22.62 3.05 6.25
CA ILE A 361 -22.75 3.33 4.80
C ILE A 361 -21.45 2.94 4.06
N PHE A 362 -20.32 3.44 4.54
CA PHE A 362 -19.00 3.19 3.95
C PHE A 362 -18.68 1.70 3.82
N SER A 363 -19.08 0.89 4.81
CA SER A 363 -18.77 -0.53 4.87
C SER A 363 -19.34 -1.36 3.72
N PHE A 364 -20.38 -0.88 3.02
CA PHE A 364 -20.88 -1.53 1.80
C PHE A 364 -19.86 -1.52 0.65
N SER A 365 -18.81 -0.70 0.74
CA SER A 365 -17.69 -0.73 -0.21
C SER A 365 -16.81 -1.97 -0.07
N PHE A 366 -16.70 -2.59 1.12
CA PHE A 366 -15.74 -3.68 1.38
C PHE A 366 -15.98 -4.94 0.52
N PRO A 367 -17.21 -5.42 0.26
CA PRO A 367 -17.42 -6.53 -0.67
C PRO A 367 -16.98 -6.24 -2.09
N LEU A 368 -16.90 -4.96 -2.47
CA LEU A 368 -16.59 -4.50 -3.83
C LEU A 368 -15.09 -4.17 -4.00
N MET A 369 -14.49 -3.56 -2.97
CA MET A 369 -13.11 -3.05 -2.98
C MET A 369 -12.08 -4.11 -3.38
N GLY A 370 -12.21 -5.32 -2.87
CA GLY A 370 -11.29 -6.42 -3.16
C GLY A 370 -11.19 -6.77 -4.64
N PHE A 371 -12.27 -6.62 -5.40
CA PHE A 371 -12.30 -6.95 -6.83
C PHE A 371 -11.42 -6.01 -7.66
N ALA A 372 -11.51 -4.70 -7.44
CA ALA A 372 -10.75 -3.74 -8.22
C ALA A 372 -9.25 -3.77 -7.82
N ILE A 373 -8.95 -3.94 -6.52
CA ILE A 373 -7.56 -4.10 -6.03
C ILE A 373 -6.94 -5.36 -6.62
N PHE A 374 -7.61 -6.50 -6.51
CA PHE A 374 -7.13 -7.76 -7.05
C PHE A 374 -7.08 -7.73 -8.58
N GLY A 375 -8.08 -7.14 -9.25
CA GLY A 375 -8.12 -7.01 -10.70
C GLY A 375 -6.94 -6.23 -11.27
N SER A 376 -6.59 -5.12 -10.64
CA SER A 376 -5.38 -4.36 -10.99
C SER A 376 -4.12 -5.22 -10.79
N GLY A 377 -3.95 -5.86 -9.63
CA GLY A 377 -2.82 -6.74 -9.33
C GLY A 377 -2.75 -7.96 -10.26
N PHE A 378 -3.90 -8.51 -10.67
CA PHE A 378 -3.98 -9.61 -11.62
C PHE A 378 -3.41 -9.22 -12.99
N PHE A 379 -3.79 -8.06 -13.53
CA PHE A 379 -3.24 -7.56 -14.79
C PHE A 379 -1.77 -7.16 -14.67
N THR A 380 -1.35 -6.61 -13.53
CA THR A 380 0.10 -6.40 -13.25
C THR A 380 0.86 -7.71 -13.33
N ALA A 381 0.38 -8.78 -12.69
CA ALA A 381 0.99 -10.10 -12.71
C ALA A 381 1.03 -10.75 -14.10
N LEU A 382 0.04 -10.45 -14.95
CA LEU A 382 0.02 -10.85 -16.37
C LEU A 382 0.93 -9.98 -17.25
N ASN A 383 1.69 -9.04 -16.70
CA ASN A 383 2.47 -8.06 -17.43
C ASN A 383 1.66 -7.12 -18.34
N ASP A 384 0.37 -6.89 -18.02
CA ASP A 384 -0.50 -5.90 -18.69
C ASP A 384 -0.63 -4.64 -17.80
N GLY A 385 0.48 -3.91 -17.68
CA GLY A 385 0.56 -2.73 -16.81
C GLY A 385 -0.40 -1.60 -17.22
N LEU A 386 -0.70 -1.46 -18.52
CA LEU A 386 -1.64 -0.43 -18.96
C LEU A 386 -3.06 -0.71 -18.44
N THR A 387 -3.55 -1.94 -18.56
CA THR A 387 -4.87 -2.32 -18.05
C THR A 387 -4.91 -2.16 -16.52
N SER A 388 -3.85 -2.57 -15.83
CA SER A 388 -3.73 -2.39 -14.38
C SER A 388 -3.78 -0.92 -13.96
N ALA A 389 -3.00 -0.06 -14.62
CA ALA A 389 -2.97 1.38 -14.34
C ALA A 389 -4.32 2.05 -14.62
N LEU A 390 -5.00 1.67 -15.71
CA LEU A 390 -6.34 2.17 -16.03
C LEU A 390 -7.37 1.80 -14.95
N ILE A 391 -7.37 0.54 -14.47
CA ILE A 391 -8.27 0.12 -13.38
C ILE A 391 -8.01 0.97 -12.13
N SER A 392 -6.76 1.14 -11.73
CA SER A 392 -6.39 1.91 -10.54
C SER A 392 -6.76 3.39 -10.65
N PHE A 393 -6.46 4.00 -11.79
CA PHE A 393 -6.75 5.41 -12.05
C PHE A 393 -8.26 5.69 -12.10
N LEU A 394 -8.99 4.88 -12.89
CA LEU A 394 -10.45 5.03 -13.01
C LEU A 394 -11.13 4.85 -11.67
N ARG A 395 -10.76 3.81 -10.90
CA ARG A 395 -11.33 3.51 -9.59
C ARG A 395 -11.21 4.70 -8.64
N THR A 396 -10.01 5.23 -8.47
CA THR A 396 -9.75 6.23 -7.42
C THR A 396 -9.97 7.64 -7.94
N MET A 397 -9.30 8.04 -9.03
CA MET A 397 -9.33 9.42 -9.48
C MET A 397 -10.68 9.80 -10.11
N ILE A 398 -11.20 8.97 -11.01
CA ILE A 398 -12.39 9.30 -11.76
C ILE A 398 -13.66 8.94 -10.96
N PHE A 399 -13.79 7.68 -10.54
CA PHE A 399 -15.05 7.26 -9.92
C PHE A 399 -15.18 7.75 -8.49
N GLN A 400 -14.14 7.63 -7.66
CA GLN A 400 -14.21 8.09 -6.27
C GLN A 400 -14.12 9.61 -6.18
N GLY A 401 -13.21 10.25 -6.92
CA GLY A 401 -13.13 11.71 -7.00
C GLY A 401 -14.40 12.33 -7.56
N GLY A 402 -14.96 11.78 -8.65
CA GLY A 402 -16.23 12.24 -9.21
C GLY A 402 -17.42 12.03 -8.26
N ALA A 403 -17.51 10.87 -7.62
CA ALA A 403 -18.61 10.56 -6.70
C ALA A 403 -18.59 11.47 -5.46
N VAL A 404 -17.42 11.75 -4.87
CA VAL A 404 -17.31 12.64 -3.70
C VAL A 404 -17.66 14.10 -4.02
N LEU A 405 -17.52 14.52 -5.28
CA LEU A 405 -17.94 15.86 -5.70
C LEU A 405 -19.44 15.94 -6.05
N LEU A 406 -19.99 14.87 -6.65
CA LEU A 406 -21.35 14.92 -7.19
C LEU A 406 -22.42 14.47 -6.18
N LEU A 407 -22.19 13.37 -5.44
CA LEU A 407 -23.23 12.81 -4.56
C LEU A 407 -23.62 13.72 -3.41
N PRO A 408 -22.74 14.47 -2.76
CA PRO A 408 -23.12 15.39 -1.70
C PRO A 408 -24.07 16.50 -2.15
N MET A 409 -24.08 16.85 -3.44
CA MET A 409 -25.02 17.84 -3.99
C MET A 409 -26.50 17.39 -3.92
N PHE A 410 -26.75 16.07 -3.77
CA PHE A 410 -28.08 15.47 -3.75
C PHE A 410 -28.42 14.82 -2.41
N LEU A 411 -27.41 14.36 -1.66
CA LEU A 411 -27.56 13.54 -0.47
C LEU A 411 -26.80 14.10 0.75
N ASP A 412 -26.34 15.33 0.68
CA ASP A 412 -25.58 15.98 1.75
C ASP A 412 -24.42 15.10 2.26
N ILE A 413 -24.24 14.99 3.57
CA ILE A 413 -23.17 14.21 4.19
C ILE A 413 -23.25 12.70 3.86
N ASP A 414 -24.44 12.13 3.72
CA ASP A 414 -24.61 10.71 3.36
C ASP A 414 -24.10 10.45 1.95
N GLY A 415 -24.15 11.44 1.07
CA GLY A 415 -23.52 11.40 -0.25
C GLY A 415 -21.99 11.24 -0.20
N ILE A 416 -21.35 11.85 0.81
CA ILE A 416 -19.90 11.71 1.01
C ILE A 416 -19.56 10.27 1.44
N TRP A 417 -20.34 9.69 2.37
CA TRP A 417 -20.14 8.32 2.82
C TRP A 417 -20.46 7.29 1.72
N LEU A 418 -21.46 7.57 0.88
CA LEU A 418 -21.88 6.70 -0.21
C LEU A 418 -20.92 6.79 -1.41
N ALA A 419 -20.13 7.86 -1.53
CA ALA A 419 -19.24 8.08 -2.67
C ALA A 419 -18.30 6.92 -2.95
N ILE A 420 -17.70 6.34 -1.90
CA ILE A 420 -16.81 5.19 -2.04
C ILE A 420 -17.57 3.94 -2.52
N VAL A 421 -18.80 3.73 -2.08
CA VAL A 421 -19.62 2.56 -2.46
C VAL A 421 -19.94 2.62 -3.95
N VAL A 422 -20.37 3.78 -4.44
CA VAL A 422 -20.67 4.00 -5.86
C VAL A 422 -19.41 3.87 -6.70
N ALA A 423 -18.30 4.42 -6.23
CA ALA A 423 -17.01 4.33 -6.91
C ALA A 423 -16.54 2.88 -7.05
N GLU A 424 -16.57 2.10 -5.95
CA GLU A 424 -16.15 0.70 -5.96
C GLU A 424 -17.09 -0.17 -6.81
N PHE A 425 -18.40 0.08 -6.77
CA PHE A 425 -19.35 -0.61 -7.65
C PHE A 425 -19.01 -0.37 -9.12
N THR A 426 -18.80 0.89 -9.50
CA THR A 426 -18.43 1.26 -10.88
C THR A 426 -17.07 0.64 -11.26
N ALA A 427 -16.09 0.67 -10.35
CA ALA A 427 -14.79 0.05 -10.55
C ALA A 427 -14.87 -1.46 -10.77
N VAL A 428 -15.74 -2.17 -10.05
CA VAL A 428 -15.99 -3.60 -10.25
C VAL A 428 -16.55 -3.86 -11.66
N VAL A 429 -17.53 -3.07 -12.10
CA VAL A 429 -18.10 -3.21 -13.45
C VAL A 429 -17.01 -3.06 -14.52
N PHE A 430 -16.19 -2.02 -14.44
CA PHE A 430 -15.08 -1.81 -15.40
C PHE A 430 -14.01 -2.90 -15.29
N THR A 431 -13.67 -3.34 -14.09
CA THR A 431 -12.72 -4.45 -13.89
C THR A 431 -13.21 -5.74 -14.54
N VAL A 432 -14.51 -6.06 -14.40
CA VAL A 432 -15.13 -7.23 -15.05
C VAL A 432 -15.11 -7.07 -16.58
N ILE A 433 -15.41 -5.88 -17.10
CA ILE A 433 -15.35 -5.60 -18.54
C ILE A 433 -13.93 -5.87 -19.07
N PHE A 434 -12.89 -5.35 -18.39
CA PHE A 434 -11.50 -5.61 -18.79
C PHE A 434 -11.14 -7.09 -18.69
N MET A 435 -11.58 -7.79 -17.64
CA MET A 435 -11.36 -9.23 -17.51
C MET A 435 -12.00 -10.00 -18.67
N ILE A 436 -13.24 -9.70 -19.03
CA ILE A 436 -13.92 -10.36 -20.16
C ILE A 436 -13.21 -10.03 -21.48
N ALA A 437 -12.89 -8.76 -21.74
CA ALA A 437 -12.25 -8.32 -22.97
C ALA A 437 -10.85 -8.93 -23.19
N LYS A 438 -10.09 -9.11 -22.11
CA LYS A 438 -8.73 -9.65 -22.16
C LYS A 438 -8.64 -11.18 -22.02
N ARG A 439 -9.75 -11.85 -21.74
CA ARG A 439 -9.80 -13.30 -21.52
C ARG A 439 -9.18 -14.11 -22.67
N LYS A 440 -9.51 -13.74 -23.92
CA LYS A 440 -8.96 -14.42 -25.11
C LYS A 440 -7.46 -14.22 -25.27
N LYS A 441 -6.92 -13.07 -24.82
CA LYS A 441 -5.50 -12.74 -24.93
C LYS A 441 -4.65 -13.55 -23.94
N TYR A 442 -5.15 -13.77 -22.72
CA TYR A 442 -4.40 -14.42 -21.64
C TYR A 442 -4.90 -15.84 -21.32
N HIS A 443 -5.95 -16.31 -22.01
CA HIS A 443 -6.48 -17.69 -21.92
C HIS A 443 -6.85 -18.15 -20.49
N TYR A 444 -7.41 -17.26 -19.66
CA TYR A 444 -7.91 -17.60 -18.32
C TYR A 444 -9.43 -17.73 -18.25
#